data_40ee7b2d36ad4c7e647ac494d68910b3
#
_entry.id   40ee7b2d36ad4c7e647ac494d68910b3
#
_cell.length_a   1.000
_cell.length_b   1.000
_cell.length_c   1.000
_cell.angle_alpha   90.00
_cell.angle_beta   90.00
_cell.angle_gamma   90.00
#
_symmetry.space_group_name_H-M   'P 1'
#
loop_
_entity.id
_entity.type
_entity.pdbx_description
1 polymer ?
#
loop_
_entity_poly.entity_id
_entity_poly.type
_entity_poly.pdbx_seq_one_letter_code
_entity_poly.pdbx_strand_id
1 'polypeptide(L)'
;MLIVNPASTTNAVAAGVSTPLVEVHDIRKNYQLGETEVHALRGVSVSIHPGDFVAIMGASGSGKSTFMNILGCLDKPTSGKYLLEGTDVSALTKKELAVIRNQKIGFVFQGFNLLGRTTALENTELPMLYSKTNKNDRERRAREALAQVGLTDRADHFPSQLSGGQQQRVAIARALVNQPRMLLADEPTGNLDSRTSVEVMEIFQKLNAEGLTIILVTHEPDIAHFAKREIVFRDGQIKRDDVVEVPQVASEVLKTMPTIED
;
A
#
# COMPACT_ATOMS: atom_id res chain seq x y z
N MET A 1 -6.34 -48.78 48.67
CA MET A 1 -7.35 -48.18 47.80
C MET A 1 -6.93 -46.75 47.58
N LEU A 2 -6.12 -46.49 46.54
CA LEU A 2 -5.54 -45.17 46.21
C LEU A 2 -6.42 -44.54 45.15
N ILE A 3 -7.01 -43.40 45.46
CA ILE A 3 -7.84 -42.60 44.53
C ILE A 3 -6.90 -41.72 43.74
N VAL A 4 -6.78 -41.98 42.44
CA VAL A 4 -6.04 -41.14 41.50
C VAL A 4 -6.96 -40.06 40.95
N ASN A 5 -6.60 -38.80 41.22
CA ASN A 5 -7.28 -37.61 40.69
C ASN A 5 -6.85 -37.40 39.23
N PRO A 6 -7.74 -37.19 38.24
CA PRO A 6 -7.34 -36.83 36.87
C PRO A 6 -6.99 -35.37 36.82
N ALA A 7 -5.76 -35.10 36.38
CA ALA A 7 -5.26 -33.77 36.10
C ALA A 7 -6.07 -33.11 34.96
N SER A 8 -6.59 -31.92 35.24
CA SER A 8 -7.24 -31.02 34.27
C SER A 8 -6.20 -30.53 33.26
N THR A 9 -6.23 -31.08 32.03
CA THR A 9 -5.50 -30.56 30.90
C THR A 9 -6.25 -29.32 30.40
N THR A 10 -5.80 -28.15 30.80
CA THR A 10 -6.20 -26.88 30.22
C THR A 10 -5.58 -26.77 28.83
N ASN A 11 -6.34 -27.07 27.80
CA ASN A 11 -5.98 -26.72 26.41
C ASN A 11 -6.03 -25.20 26.30
N ALA A 12 -4.87 -24.57 26.44
CA ALA A 12 -4.66 -23.21 25.96
C ALA A 12 -4.68 -23.27 24.43
N VAL A 13 -5.78 -22.81 23.84
CA VAL A 13 -5.87 -22.55 22.41
C VAL A 13 -4.87 -21.43 22.14
N ALA A 14 -3.70 -21.79 21.59
CA ALA A 14 -2.74 -20.83 21.06
C ALA A 14 -3.47 -20.05 19.96
N ALA A 15 -3.78 -18.77 20.20
CA ALA A 15 -4.19 -17.84 19.17
C ALA A 15 -3.10 -17.86 18.11
N GLY A 16 -3.45 -18.35 16.91
CA GLY A 16 -2.51 -18.49 15.81
C GLY A 16 -1.93 -17.13 15.45
N VAL A 17 -0.67 -16.90 15.79
CA VAL A 17 0.08 -15.72 15.33
C VAL A 17 0.20 -15.86 13.81
N SER A 18 -0.58 -15.08 13.07
CA SER A 18 -0.49 -15.06 11.61
C SER A 18 0.91 -14.59 11.21
N THR A 19 1.57 -15.30 10.31
CA THR A 19 2.88 -14.89 9.78
C THR A 19 2.76 -13.49 9.18
N PRO A 20 3.65 -12.53 9.55
CA PRO A 20 3.63 -11.20 8.96
C PRO A 20 3.78 -11.24 7.44
N LEU A 21 3.06 -10.35 6.74
CA LEU A 21 3.25 -10.13 5.31
C LEU A 21 4.57 -9.40 5.06
N VAL A 22 4.83 -8.37 5.88
CA VAL A 22 6.04 -7.56 5.87
C VAL A 22 6.69 -7.67 7.24
N GLU A 23 8.00 -7.98 7.27
CA GLU A 23 8.79 -8.00 8.48
C GLU A 23 10.12 -7.31 8.22
N VAL A 24 10.38 -6.27 8.99
CA VAL A 24 11.54 -5.39 8.83
C VAL A 24 12.34 -5.37 10.13
N HIS A 25 13.65 -5.64 10.05
CA HIS A 25 14.55 -5.71 11.20
C HIS A 25 15.75 -4.78 11.01
N ASP A 26 15.87 -3.78 11.88
CA ASP A 26 16.97 -2.81 11.97
C ASP A 26 17.39 -2.24 10.58
N ILE A 27 16.41 -1.91 9.73
CA ILE A 27 16.68 -1.36 8.41
C ILE A 27 17.33 0.01 8.54
N ARG A 28 18.52 0.14 7.92
CA ARG A 28 19.25 1.40 7.76
C ARG A 28 19.40 1.72 6.29
N LYS A 29 19.29 3.00 5.96
CA LYS A 29 19.55 3.47 4.60
C LYS A 29 20.38 4.74 4.64
N ASN A 30 21.54 4.68 4.02
CA ASN A 30 22.44 5.80 3.85
C ASN A 30 22.57 6.11 2.36
N TYR A 31 22.58 7.40 2.03
CA TYR A 31 22.87 7.90 0.69
C TYR A 31 24.14 8.72 0.71
N GLN A 32 25.07 8.46 -0.21
CA GLN A 32 26.26 9.28 -0.40
C GLN A 32 25.95 10.40 -1.39
N LEU A 33 26.00 11.65 -0.93
CA LEU A 33 25.83 12.85 -1.72
C LEU A 33 27.14 13.65 -1.77
N GLY A 34 28.01 13.31 -2.72
CA GLY A 34 29.36 13.83 -2.74
C GLY A 34 30.15 13.40 -1.48
N GLU A 35 30.65 14.36 -0.70
CA GLU A 35 31.37 14.09 0.55
C GLU A 35 30.44 13.91 1.77
N THR A 36 29.14 14.19 1.63
CA THR A 36 28.17 14.11 2.72
C THR A 36 27.41 12.80 2.70
N GLU A 37 27.34 12.12 3.85
CA GLU A 37 26.49 10.94 4.05
C GLU A 37 25.18 11.35 4.73
N VAL A 38 24.06 10.99 4.08
CA VAL A 38 22.69 11.22 4.60
C VAL A 38 22.13 9.93 5.13
N HIS A 39 21.89 9.85 6.44
CA HIS A 39 21.24 8.71 7.09
C HIS A 39 19.73 8.83 7.01
N ALA A 40 19.12 8.33 5.93
CA ALA A 40 17.69 8.44 5.67
C ALA A 40 16.85 7.52 6.57
N LEU A 41 17.37 6.31 6.90
CA LEU A 41 16.78 5.41 7.90
C LEU A 41 17.84 4.98 8.90
N ARG A 42 17.44 4.94 10.19
CA ARG A 42 18.37 4.77 11.32
C ARG A 42 17.96 3.61 12.24
N GLY A 43 17.68 2.43 11.66
CA GLY A 43 17.34 1.24 12.43
C GLY A 43 15.82 1.10 12.62
N VAL A 44 15.09 1.01 11.51
CA VAL A 44 13.63 0.80 11.50
C VAL A 44 13.33 -0.68 11.64
N SER A 45 12.44 -1.02 12.59
CA SER A 45 11.90 -2.37 12.77
C SER A 45 10.40 -2.30 12.89
N VAL A 46 9.66 -3.11 12.11
CA VAL A 46 8.19 -3.16 12.11
C VAL A 46 7.70 -4.45 11.46
N SER A 47 6.56 -4.95 11.91
CA SER A 47 5.83 -6.04 11.27
C SER A 47 4.46 -5.56 10.82
N ILE A 48 4.05 -5.94 9.60
CA ILE A 48 2.72 -5.65 9.03
C ILE A 48 2.10 -6.97 8.63
N HIS A 49 0.88 -7.21 9.08
CA HIS A 49 0.17 -8.47 8.86
C HIS A 49 -0.75 -8.43 7.64
N PRO A 50 -1.12 -9.58 7.07
CA PRO A 50 -2.12 -9.64 6.02
C PRO A 50 -3.43 -8.98 6.47
N GLY A 51 -3.99 -8.09 5.62
CA GLY A 51 -5.23 -7.35 5.92
C GLY A 51 -5.07 -6.11 6.81
N ASP A 52 -3.84 -5.76 7.19
CA ASP A 52 -3.59 -4.48 7.88
C ASP A 52 -3.89 -3.30 6.93
N PHE A 53 -4.40 -2.21 7.51
CA PHE A 53 -4.45 -0.90 6.88
C PHE A 53 -3.65 0.09 7.73
N VAL A 54 -2.46 0.41 7.27
CA VAL A 54 -1.46 1.19 8.01
C VAL A 54 -1.25 2.55 7.34
N ALA A 55 -1.32 3.63 8.12
CA ALA A 55 -0.89 4.96 7.70
C ALA A 55 0.52 5.24 8.24
N ILE A 56 1.43 5.62 7.36
CA ILE A 56 2.79 6.08 7.70
C ILE A 56 2.82 7.59 7.65
N MET A 57 3.00 8.22 8.81
CA MET A 57 2.96 9.64 9.03
C MET A 57 4.34 10.21 9.36
N GLY A 58 4.48 11.54 9.25
CA GLY A 58 5.67 12.29 9.65
C GLY A 58 5.99 13.46 8.75
N ALA A 59 6.83 14.38 9.20
CA ALA A 59 7.25 15.55 8.46
C ALA A 59 8.01 15.20 7.16
N SER A 60 8.11 16.15 6.23
CA SER A 60 8.98 16.01 5.06
C SER A 60 10.43 15.71 5.51
N GLY A 61 11.11 14.81 4.81
CA GLY A 61 12.48 14.39 5.16
C GLY A 61 12.59 13.41 6.34
N SER A 62 11.48 12.96 6.96
CA SER A 62 11.53 12.03 8.08
C SER A 62 11.91 10.59 7.72
N GLY A 63 12.01 10.24 6.43
CA GLY A 63 12.39 8.90 5.94
C GLY A 63 11.25 8.09 5.34
N LYS A 64 10.00 8.56 5.33
CA LYS A 64 8.81 7.84 4.84
C LYS A 64 8.97 7.31 3.41
N SER A 65 9.30 8.20 2.46
CA SER A 65 9.45 7.82 1.05
C SER A 65 10.62 6.85 0.84
N THR A 66 11.71 7.00 1.61
CA THR A 66 12.81 6.04 1.61
C THR A 66 12.35 4.67 2.10
N PHE A 67 11.60 4.63 3.19
CA PHE A 67 11.05 3.40 3.73
C PHE A 67 10.08 2.75 2.76
N MET A 68 9.17 3.53 2.17
CA MET A 68 8.24 3.07 1.14
C MET A 68 8.97 2.48 -0.09
N ASN A 69 10.05 3.13 -0.55
CA ASN A 69 10.86 2.61 -1.66
C ASN A 69 11.50 1.26 -1.33
N ILE A 70 11.92 1.04 -0.09
CA ILE A 70 12.46 -0.25 0.34
C ILE A 70 11.35 -1.30 0.41
N LEU A 71 10.19 -0.99 1.02
CA LEU A 71 9.04 -1.89 1.06
C LEU A 71 8.57 -2.25 -0.35
N GLY A 72 8.60 -1.27 -1.24
CA GLY A 72 8.23 -1.42 -2.64
C GLY A 72 9.27 -2.13 -3.51
N CYS A 73 10.39 -2.60 -2.96
CA CYS A 73 11.48 -3.20 -3.73
C CYS A 73 12.01 -2.28 -4.86
N LEU A 74 11.89 -0.95 -4.70
CA LEU A 74 12.46 0.05 -5.60
C LEU A 74 13.89 0.40 -5.23
N ASP A 75 14.23 0.29 -3.94
CA ASP A 75 15.57 0.49 -3.42
C ASP A 75 15.92 -0.62 -2.42
N LYS A 76 17.20 -0.74 -2.08
CA LYS A 76 17.71 -1.69 -1.10
C LYS A 76 18.17 -0.99 0.17
N PRO A 77 17.99 -1.61 1.33
CA PRO A 77 18.60 -1.10 2.56
C PRO A 77 20.14 -1.16 2.47
N THR A 78 20.81 -0.28 3.19
CA THR A 78 22.27 -0.34 3.40
C THR A 78 22.64 -1.48 4.35
N SER A 79 21.78 -1.70 5.37
CA SER A 79 21.89 -2.82 6.30
C SER A 79 20.53 -3.14 6.92
N GLY A 80 20.44 -4.25 7.66
CA GLY A 80 19.20 -4.77 8.20
C GLY A 80 18.58 -5.82 7.27
N LYS A 81 17.38 -6.29 7.61
CA LYS A 81 16.71 -7.37 6.91
C LYS A 81 15.26 -7.02 6.62
N TYR A 82 14.82 -7.27 5.39
CA TYR A 82 13.42 -7.16 4.97
C TYR A 82 12.92 -8.50 4.46
N LEU A 83 11.91 -9.04 5.13
CA LEU A 83 11.20 -10.25 4.76
C LEU A 83 9.82 -9.88 4.18
N LEU A 84 9.51 -10.39 3.00
CA LEU A 84 8.18 -10.33 2.40
C LEU A 84 7.63 -11.76 2.29
N GLU A 85 6.54 -12.04 2.99
CA GLU A 85 5.99 -13.41 3.14
C GLU A 85 7.09 -14.42 3.55
N GLY A 86 7.94 -14.05 4.51
CA GLY A 86 9.06 -14.88 5.01
C GLY A 86 10.26 -14.96 4.07
N THR A 87 10.21 -14.41 2.85
CA THR A 87 11.33 -14.39 1.90
C THR A 87 12.20 -13.15 2.13
N ASP A 88 13.51 -13.34 2.36
CA ASP A 88 14.45 -12.23 2.49
C ASP A 88 14.69 -11.56 1.14
N VAL A 89 14.06 -10.38 0.96
CA VAL A 89 14.17 -9.60 -0.28
C VAL A 89 15.41 -8.69 -0.29
N SER A 90 16.05 -8.45 0.86
CA SER A 90 17.25 -7.60 0.95
C SER A 90 18.43 -8.18 0.15
N ALA A 91 18.52 -9.51 0.08
CA ALA A 91 19.59 -10.23 -0.61
C ALA A 91 19.36 -10.37 -2.13
N LEU A 92 18.13 -10.18 -2.61
CA LEU A 92 17.74 -10.45 -4.00
C LEU A 92 18.41 -9.50 -5.00
N THR A 93 18.59 -9.96 -6.22
CA THR A 93 19.08 -9.15 -7.35
C THR A 93 18.01 -8.14 -7.80
N LYS A 94 18.41 -7.11 -8.56
CA LYS A 94 17.46 -6.14 -9.14
C LYS A 94 16.40 -6.80 -10.02
N LYS A 95 16.73 -7.88 -10.74
CA LYS A 95 15.80 -8.63 -11.59
C LYS A 95 14.75 -9.37 -10.75
N GLU A 96 15.17 -10.03 -9.68
CA GLU A 96 14.26 -10.73 -8.76
C GLU A 96 13.35 -9.75 -8.02
N LEU A 97 13.87 -8.62 -7.55
CA LEU A 97 13.07 -7.53 -6.96
C LEU A 97 12.02 -7.01 -7.95
N ALA A 98 12.35 -6.87 -9.25
CA ALA A 98 11.38 -6.45 -10.26
C ALA A 98 10.24 -7.46 -10.44
N VAL A 99 10.53 -8.77 -10.34
CA VAL A 99 9.50 -9.83 -10.38
C VAL A 99 8.58 -9.73 -9.16
N ILE A 100 9.15 -9.61 -7.96
CA ILE A 100 8.38 -9.47 -6.71
C ILE A 100 7.49 -8.22 -6.78
N ARG A 101 8.05 -7.08 -7.18
CA ARG A 101 7.33 -5.83 -7.33
C ARG A 101 6.14 -5.96 -8.28
N ASN A 102 6.33 -6.61 -9.42
CA ASN A 102 5.27 -6.81 -10.40
C ASN A 102 4.15 -7.74 -9.90
N GLN A 103 4.51 -8.79 -9.14
CA GLN A 103 3.56 -9.84 -8.76
C GLN A 103 2.90 -9.62 -7.41
N LYS A 104 3.59 -8.96 -6.46
CA LYS A 104 3.16 -8.91 -5.06
C LYS A 104 2.81 -7.50 -4.56
N ILE A 105 3.22 -6.44 -5.29
CA ILE A 105 3.12 -5.06 -4.82
C ILE A 105 2.40 -4.20 -5.84
N GLY A 106 1.29 -3.58 -5.44
CA GLY A 106 0.64 -2.53 -6.20
C GLY A 106 1.14 -1.16 -5.74
N PHE A 107 1.28 -0.21 -6.67
CA PHE A 107 1.71 1.16 -6.37
C PHE A 107 0.69 2.18 -6.83
N VAL A 108 0.37 3.12 -5.93
CA VAL A 108 -0.42 4.31 -6.21
C VAL A 108 0.38 5.53 -5.79
N PHE A 109 0.51 6.53 -6.66
CA PHE A 109 1.31 7.74 -6.44
C PHE A 109 0.45 9.00 -6.49
N GLN A 110 0.89 10.06 -5.84
CA GLN A 110 0.26 11.37 -5.84
C GLN A 110 0.06 11.92 -7.26
N GLY A 111 1.03 11.76 -8.13
CA GLY A 111 1.01 12.27 -9.51
C GLY A 111 0.30 11.35 -10.52
N PHE A 112 -0.48 10.33 -10.07
CA PHE A 112 -1.14 9.31 -10.88
C PHE A 112 -0.19 8.48 -11.77
N ASN A 113 0.83 9.09 -12.35
CA ASN A 113 1.84 8.46 -13.22
C ASN A 113 1.21 7.66 -14.37
N LEU A 114 0.17 8.21 -15.01
CA LEU A 114 -0.46 7.63 -16.18
C LEU A 114 0.29 8.04 -17.45
N LEU A 115 0.35 7.13 -18.41
CA LEU A 115 0.84 7.44 -19.74
C LEU A 115 -0.24 8.24 -20.48
N GLY A 116 0.04 9.51 -20.80
CA GLY A 116 -0.94 10.46 -21.31
C GLY A 116 -1.46 10.15 -22.73
N ARG A 117 -0.76 9.27 -23.48
CA ARG A 117 -1.10 8.89 -24.86
C ARG A 117 -1.71 7.47 -24.95
N THR A 118 -2.08 6.89 -23.85
CA THR A 118 -2.74 5.59 -23.74
C THR A 118 -4.04 5.73 -22.96
N THR A 119 -5.02 4.89 -23.27
CA THR A 119 -6.33 4.90 -22.61
C THR A 119 -6.24 4.44 -21.15
N ALA A 120 -7.33 4.59 -20.40
CA ALA A 120 -7.45 4.04 -19.05
C ALA A 120 -7.24 2.51 -19.03
N LEU A 121 -7.81 1.81 -20.01
CA LEU A 121 -7.64 0.38 -20.20
C LEU A 121 -6.17 0.01 -20.42
N GLU A 122 -5.52 0.65 -21.39
CA GLU A 122 -4.11 0.40 -21.72
C GLU A 122 -3.18 0.75 -20.55
N ASN A 123 -3.43 1.84 -19.81
CA ASN A 123 -2.70 2.16 -18.58
C ASN A 123 -2.85 1.05 -17.53
N THR A 124 -4.06 0.49 -17.38
CA THR A 124 -4.33 -0.60 -16.44
C THR A 124 -3.65 -1.90 -16.87
N GLU A 125 -3.50 -2.16 -18.17
CA GLU A 125 -2.82 -3.34 -18.70
C GLU A 125 -1.29 -3.34 -18.50
N LEU A 126 -0.66 -2.17 -18.30
CA LEU A 126 0.82 -2.01 -18.29
C LEU A 126 1.56 -3.04 -17.41
N PRO A 127 1.16 -3.31 -16.15
CA PRO A 127 1.89 -4.28 -15.33
C PRO A 127 1.88 -5.70 -15.92
N MET A 128 0.85 -6.06 -16.65
CA MET A 128 0.71 -7.38 -17.26
C MET A 128 1.54 -7.58 -18.54
N LEU A 129 2.08 -6.50 -19.13
CA LEU A 129 3.02 -6.60 -20.24
C LEU A 129 4.34 -7.25 -19.84
N TYR A 130 4.71 -7.18 -18.56
CA TYR A 130 5.91 -7.79 -17.99
C TYR A 130 5.68 -9.23 -17.51
N SER A 131 4.45 -9.72 -17.58
CA SER A 131 4.07 -11.09 -17.33
C SER A 131 3.79 -11.81 -18.64
N LYS A 132 3.73 -13.15 -18.64
CA LYS A 132 3.40 -13.93 -19.84
C LYS A 132 1.89 -13.99 -20.12
N THR A 133 1.12 -12.99 -19.68
CA THR A 133 -0.34 -12.94 -19.84
C THR A 133 -0.67 -12.64 -21.31
N ASN A 134 -1.56 -13.42 -21.92
CA ASN A 134 -2.00 -13.19 -23.31
C ASN A 134 -2.90 -11.95 -23.39
N LYS A 135 -3.10 -11.42 -24.61
CA LYS A 135 -3.82 -10.15 -24.84
C LYS A 135 -5.27 -10.19 -24.30
N ASN A 136 -6.00 -11.26 -24.57
CA ASN A 136 -7.41 -11.33 -24.18
C ASN A 136 -7.58 -11.37 -22.65
N ASP A 137 -6.70 -12.07 -21.95
CA ASP A 137 -6.70 -12.09 -20.49
C ASP A 137 -6.28 -10.76 -19.89
N ARG A 138 -5.33 -10.04 -20.53
CA ARG A 138 -4.95 -8.68 -20.08
C ARG A 138 -6.14 -7.74 -20.16
N GLU A 139 -6.80 -7.68 -21.31
CA GLU A 139 -7.96 -6.81 -21.50
C GLU A 139 -9.08 -7.14 -20.51
N ARG A 140 -9.43 -8.42 -20.35
CA ARG A 140 -10.47 -8.85 -19.40
C ARG A 140 -10.13 -8.39 -17.97
N ARG A 141 -8.92 -8.69 -17.50
CA ARG A 141 -8.48 -8.33 -16.14
C ARG A 141 -8.40 -6.82 -15.93
N ALA A 142 -7.98 -6.07 -16.94
CA ALA A 142 -7.94 -4.61 -16.87
C ALA A 142 -9.35 -4.02 -16.79
N ARG A 143 -10.33 -4.55 -17.55
CA ARG A 143 -11.74 -4.12 -17.44
C ARG A 143 -12.33 -4.49 -16.08
N GLU A 144 -12.04 -5.66 -15.54
CA GLU A 144 -12.46 -6.06 -14.19
C GLU A 144 -11.86 -5.10 -13.12
N ALA A 145 -10.58 -4.75 -13.22
CA ALA A 145 -9.94 -3.81 -12.29
C ALA A 145 -10.53 -2.39 -12.40
N LEU A 146 -10.85 -1.91 -13.62
CA LEU A 146 -11.54 -0.63 -13.81
C LEU A 146 -12.96 -0.66 -13.24
N ALA A 147 -13.67 -1.77 -13.37
CA ALA A 147 -15.00 -1.93 -12.78
C ALA A 147 -14.96 -1.87 -11.24
N GLN A 148 -13.95 -2.46 -10.60
CA GLN A 148 -13.78 -2.40 -9.13
C GLN A 148 -13.65 -0.97 -8.59
N VAL A 149 -13.15 -0.03 -9.41
CA VAL A 149 -12.99 1.38 -9.04
C VAL A 149 -14.06 2.29 -9.66
N GLY A 150 -15.12 1.70 -10.26
CA GLY A 150 -16.26 2.45 -10.83
C GLY A 150 -15.94 3.20 -12.14
N LEU A 151 -15.06 2.64 -12.99
CA LEU A 151 -14.64 3.25 -14.25
C LEU A 151 -14.96 2.38 -15.48
N THR A 152 -16.00 1.56 -15.42
CA THR A 152 -16.42 0.68 -16.53
C THR A 152 -16.63 1.46 -17.84
N ASP A 153 -17.30 2.60 -17.76
CA ASP A 153 -17.65 3.43 -18.94
C ASP A 153 -16.52 4.41 -19.35
N ARG A 154 -15.38 4.33 -18.69
CA ARG A 154 -14.23 5.22 -18.93
C ARG A 154 -12.98 4.48 -19.46
N ALA A 155 -13.14 3.19 -19.78
CA ALA A 155 -12.01 2.33 -20.20
C ALA A 155 -11.26 2.90 -21.42
N ASP A 156 -11.98 3.47 -22.39
CA ASP A 156 -11.40 3.97 -23.64
C ASP A 156 -11.03 5.46 -23.60
N HIS A 157 -11.13 6.13 -22.43
CA HIS A 157 -10.77 7.53 -22.28
C HIS A 157 -9.27 7.69 -22.03
N PHE A 158 -8.70 8.75 -22.60
CA PHE A 158 -7.31 9.18 -22.32
C PHE A 158 -7.25 9.97 -20.99
N PRO A 159 -6.10 10.01 -20.29
CA PRO A 159 -5.95 10.78 -19.05
C PRO A 159 -6.42 12.23 -19.16
N SER A 160 -6.20 12.90 -20.28
CA SER A 160 -6.65 14.28 -20.53
C SER A 160 -8.19 14.44 -20.56
N GLN A 161 -8.95 13.36 -20.66
CA GLN A 161 -10.41 13.34 -20.69
C GLN A 161 -11.01 12.91 -19.35
N LEU A 162 -10.16 12.68 -18.33
CA LEU A 162 -10.53 12.19 -17.01
C LEU A 162 -10.28 13.28 -15.96
N SER A 163 -11.19 13.40 -14.99
CA SER A 163 -10.94 14.22 -13.80
C SER A 163 -9.76 13.68 -12.97
N GLY A 164 -9.21 14.48 -12.06
CA GLY A 164 -8.12 14.03 -11.16
C GLY A 164 -8.49 12.77 -10.38
N GLY A 165 -9.70 12.72 -9.83
CA GLY A 165 -10.20 11.54 -9.12
C GLY A 165 -10.36 10.32 -10.02
N GLN A 166 -10.82 10.50 -11.26
CA GLN A 166 -10.88 9.40 -12.23
C GLN A 166 -9.49 8.91 -12.62
N GLN A 167 -8.52 9.80 -12.81
CA GLN A 167 -7.13 9.43 -13.07
C GLN A 167 -6.53 8.64 -11.89
N GLN A 168 -6.82 9.04 -10.65
CA GLN A 168 -6.38 8.31 -9.46
C GLN A 168 -7.02 6.91 -9.39
N ARG A 169 -8.30 6.79 -9.72
CA ARG A 169 -8.98 5.48 -9.80
C ARG A 169 -8.35 4.59 -10.89
N VAL A 170 -7.93 5.14 -12.04
CA VAL A 170 -7.17 4.37 -13.06
C VAL A 170 -5.83 3.91 -12.48
N ALA A 171 -5.11 4.77 -11.73
CA ALA A 171 -3.86 4.38 -11.07
C ALA A 171 -4.06 3.26 -10.04
N ILE A 172 -5.18 3.30 -9.29
CA ILE A 172 -5.57 2.23 -8.36
C ILE A 172 -5.88 0.94 -9.13
N ALA A 173 -6.70 0.98 -10.19
CA ALA A 173 -7.00 -0.18 -11.03
C ALA A 173 -5.72 -0.82 -11.60
N ARG A 174 -4.79 0.00 -12.10
CA ARG A 174 -3.47 -0.44 -12.55
C ARG A 174 -2.69 -1.15 -11.44
N ALA A 175 -2.74 -0.64 -10.22
CA ALA A 175 -2.06 -1.24 -9.08
C ALA A 175 -2.66 -2.62 -8.70
N LEU A 176 -3.96 -2.81 -8.91
CA LEU A 176 -4.71 -4.03 -8.54
C LEU A 176 -4.65 -5.14 -9.58
N VAL A 177 -4.36 -4.82 -10.86
CA VAL A 177 -4.55 -5.72 -12.01
C VAL A 177 -3.78 -7.04 -11.89
N ASN A 178 -2.66 -7.07 -11.19
CA ASN A 178 -1.88 -8.28 -10.91
C ASN A 178 -2.28 -8.98 -9.60
N GLN A 179 -3.36 -8.55 -8.93
CA GLN A 179 -3.83 -9.09 -7.66
C GLN A 179 -2.72 -9.12 -6.61
N PRO A 180 -2.16 -7.96 -6.25
CA PRO A 180 -1.01 -7.87 -5.36
C PRO A 180 -1.36 -8.33 -3.94
N ARG A 181 -0.35 -8.66 -3.15
CA ARG A 181 -0.48 -8.97 -1.72
C ARG A 181 -0.62 -7.71 -0.86
N MET A 182 -0.04 -6.61 -1.33
CA MET A 182 -0.16 -5.31 -0.66
C MET A 182 -0.22 -4.17 -1.67
N LEU A 183 -0.86 -3.09 -1.26
CA LEU A 183 -0.91 -1.82 -1.96
C LEU A 183 -0.07 -0.80 -1.20
N LEU A 184 0.88 -0.18 -1.88
CA LEU A 184 1.66 0.96 -1.37
C LEU A 184 1.11 2.24 -2.02
N ALA A 185 0.58 3.16 -1.21
CA ALA A 185 0.01 4.42 -1.67
C ALA A 185 0.82 5.60 -1.11
N ASP A 186 1.49 6.36 -1.98
CA ASP A 186 2.29 7.53 -1.63
C ASP A 186 1.52 8.80 -1.91
N GLU A 187 1.05 9.46 -0.86
CA GLU A 187 0.27 10.71 -0.93
C GLU A 187 -0.90 10.63 -1.94
N PRO A 188 -1.75 9.58 -1.90
CA PRO A 188 -2.70 9.29 -2.98
C PRO A 188 -3.81 10.33 -3.12
N THR A 189 -3.95 11.22 -2.16
CA THR A 189 -4.97 12.28 -2.09
C THR A 189 -4.42 13.68 -2.34
N GLY A 190 -3.10 13.85 -2.36
CA GLY A 190 -2.45 15.16 -2.32
C GLY A 190 -2.68 16.07 -3.55
N ASN A 191 -3.29 15.57 -4.64
CA ASN A 191 -3.68 16.34 -5.82
C ASN A 191 -5.20 16.34 -6.05
N LEU A 192 -5.99 15.99 -5.03
CA LEU A 192 -7.43 15.85 -5.12
C LEU A 192 -8.14 16.84 -4.19
N ASP A 193 -9.37 17.18 -4.53
CA ASP A 193 -10.24 17.90 -3.62
C ASP A 193 -10.67 17.01 -2.43
N SER A 194 -11.19 17.65 -1.38
CA SER A 194 -11.51 16.95 -0.13
C SER A 194 -12.52 15.81 -0.32
N ARG A 195 -13.56 15.99 -1.15
CA ARG A 195 -14.57 14.96 -1.38
C ARG A 195 -13.97 13.78 -2.15
N THR A 196 -13.28 14.06 -3.24
CA THR A 196 -12.60 13.05 -4.06
C THR A 196 -11.55 12.28 -3.24
N SER A 197 -10.86 12.95 -2.31
CA SER A 197 -9.93 12.30 -1.37
C SER A 197 -10.65 11.25 -0.51
N VAL A 198 -11.82 11.58 0.05
CA VAL A 198 -12.60 10.62 0.84
C VAL A 198 -13.16 9.49 -0.03
N GLU A 199 -13.54 9.73 -1.29
CA GLU A 199 -13.93 8.68 -2.23
C GLU A 199 -12.79 7.69 -2.53
N VAL A 200 -11.56 8.17 -2.63
CA VAL A 200 -10.37 7.29 -2.76
C VAL A 200 -10.17 6.47 -1.49
N MET A 201 -10.36 7.07 -0.31
CA MET A 201 -10.27 6.34 0.96
C MET A 201 -11.37 5.30 1.12
N GLU A 202 -12.59 5.55 0.59
CA GLU A 202 -13.67 4.56 0.54
C GLU A 202 -13.26 3.33 -0.31
N ILE A 203 -12.63 3.56 -1.47
CA ILE A 203 -12.10 2.46 -2.30
C ILE A 203 -11.06 1.67 -1.52
N PHE A 204 -10.11 2.33 -0.84
CA PHE A 204 -9.10 1.64 -0.04
C PHE A 204 -9.72 0.84 1.11
N GLN A 205 -10.71 1.38 1.82
CA GLN A 205 -11.40 0.66 2.89
C GLN A 205 -12.16 -0.57 2.36
N LYS A 206 -12.81 -0.48 1.20
CA LYS A 206 -13.46 -1.63 0.54
C LYS A 206 -12.44 -2.71 0.19
N LEU A 207 -11.33 -2.36 -0.45
CA LEU A 207 -10.27 -3.29 -0.80
C LEU A 207 -9.63 -3.95 0.44
N ASN A 208 -9.45 -3.18 1.50
CA ASN A 208 -8.92 -3.70 2.76
C ASN A 208 -9.91 -4.65 3.44
N ALA A 209 -11.21 -4.38 3.39
CA ALA A 209 -12.25 -5.28 3.89
C ALA A 209 -12.29 -6.62 3.12
N GLU A 210 -11.88 -6.62 1.86
CA GLU A 210 -11.67 -7.82 1.03
C GLU A 210 -10.36 -8.56 1.32
N GLY A 211 -9.56 -8.06 2.27
CA GLY A 211 -8.33 -8.69 2.75
C GLY A 211 -7.02 -8.16 2.16
N LEU A 212 -7.07 -7.13 1.30
CA LEU A 212 -5.85 -6.50 0.78
C LEU A 212 -5.15 -5.70 1.89
N THR A 213 -3.85 -5.95 2.05
CA THR A 213 -3.01 -5.13 2.94
C THR A 213 -2.72 -3.78 2.28
N ILE A 214 -2.91 -2.68 3.02
CA ILE A 214 -2.70 -1.33 2.51
C ILE A 214 -1.71 -0.59 3.40
N ILE A 215 -0.69 0.00 2.78
CA ILE A 215 0.27 0.87 3.43
C ILE A 215 0.18 2.24 2.74
N LEU A 216 -0.35 3.20 3.45
CA LEU A 216 -0.59 4.57 3.01
C LEU A 216 0.49 5.47 3.60
N VAL A 217 1.20 6.22 2.77
CA VAL A 217 2.06 7.32 3.21
C VAL A 217 1.31 8.62 3.01
N THR A 218 1.17 9.40 4.08
CA THR A 218 0.54 10.72 4.01
C THR A 218 1.11 11.65 5.08
N HIS A 219 1.02 12.95 4.86
CA HIS A 219 1.28 13.95 5.89
C HIS A 219 -0.02 14.60 6.39
N GLU A 220 -1.19 14.18 5.86
CA GLU A 220 -2.52 14.66 6.20
C GLU A 220 -3.11 13.80 7.34
N PRO A 221 -3.30 14.35 8.56
CA PRO A 221 -3.88 13.60 9.68
C PRO A 221 -5.30 13.09 9.39
N ASP A 222 -6.11 13.89 8.70
CA ASP A 222 -7.49 13.53 8.37
C ASP A 222 -7.56 12.28 7.48
N ILE A 223 -6.60 12.13 6.56
CA ILE A 223 -6.47 10.95 5.69
C ILE A 223 -5.94 9.75 6.47
N ALA A 224 -5.00 9.97 7.39
CA ALA A 224 -4.45 8.89 8.22
C ALA A 224 -5.52 8.24 9.12
N HIS A 225 -6.50 8.99 9.59
CA HIS A 225 -7.58 8.50 10.43
C HIS A 225 -8.51 7.46 9.77
N PHE A 226 -8.46 7.29 8.45
CA PHE A 226 -9.17 6.19 7.78
C PHE A 226 -8.44 4.84 7.90
N ALA A 227 -7.17 4.84 8.31
CA ALA A 227 -6.40 3.62 8.53
C ALA A 227 -6.69 3.02 9.92
N LYS A 228 -6.36 1.74 10.10
CA LYS A 228 -6.52 1.00 11.36
C LYS A 228 -5.32 1.12 12.30
N ARG A 229 -4.16 1.56 11.77
CA ARG A 229 -2.90 1.68 12.49
C ARG A 229 -2.12 2.87 11.95
N GLU A 230 -1.49 3.62 12.83
CA GLU A 230 -0.68 4.80 12.50
C GLU A 230 0.76 4.59 12.97
N ILE A 231 1.71 4.75 12.03
CA ILE A 231 3.14 4.69 12.29
C ILE A 231 3.74 6.06 12.03
N VAL A 232 4.32 6.69 13.04
CA VAL A 232 4.88 8.04 12.93
C VAL A 232 6.40 7.99 12.81
N PHE A 233 6.90 8.50 11.68
CA PHE A 233 8.32 8.65 11.39
C PHE A 233 8.85 10.01 11.82
N ARG A 234 10.03 10.02 12.43
CA ARG A 234 10.80 11.22 12.70
C ARG A 234 12.30 10.91 12.65
N ASP A 235 13.07 11.71 11.91
CA ASP A 235 14.54 11.62 11.81
C ASP A 235 15.05 10.21 11.44
N GLY A 236 14.35 9.53 10.50
CA GLY A 236 14.71 8.19 10.02
C GLY A 236 14.35 7.05 10.97
N GLN A 237 13.53 7.27 11.98
CA GLN A 237 13.10 6.27 12.96
C GLN A 237 11.59 6.27 13.14
N ILE A 238 11.03 5.13 13.55
CA ILE A 238 9.66 5.04 14.06
C ILE A 238 9.68 5.61 15.48
N LYS A 239 8.83 6.59 15.75
CA LYS A 239 8.64 7.20 17.07
C LYS A 239 7.36 6.74 17.75
N ARG A 240 6.36 6.37 16.96
CA ARG A 240 5.07 5.90 17.45
C ARG A 240 4.51 4.86 16.48
N ASP A 241 3.83 3.87 17.01
CA ASP A 241 3.20 2.78 16.28
C ASP A 241 1.96 2.38 17.07
N ASP A 242 0.81 2.95 16.72
CA ASP A 242 -0.41 2.86 17.49
C ASP A 242 -1.55 2.28 16.65
N VAL A 243 -2.41 1.53 17.28
CA VAL A 243 -3.71 1.12 16.73
C VAL A 243 -4.67 2.31 16.81
N VAL A 244 -5.35 2.62 15.72
CA VAL A 244 -6.44 3.60 15.69
C VAL A 244 -7.68 2.92 16.25
N GLU A 245 -8.10 3.30 17.48
CA GLU A 245 -9.21 2.65 18.16
C GLU A 245 -10.54 2.74 17.40
N VAL A 246 -10.80 3.91 16.78
CA VAL A 246 -12.02 4.16 16.01
C VAL A 246 -11.63 4.82 14.68
N PRO A 247 -11.30 4.02 13.66
CA PRO A 247 -11.04 4.55 12.32
C PRO A 247 -12.27 5.25 11.76
N GLN A 248 -12.06 6.36 11.04
CA GLN A 248 -13.14 6.99 10.28
C GLN A 248 -13.64 6.05 9.18
N VAL A 249 -14.94 6.05 8.94
CA VAL A 249 -15.58 5.29 7.86
C VAL A 249 -15.87 6.23 6.71
N ALA A 250 -15.16 6.06 5.60
CA ALA A 250 -15.24 6.98 4.45
C ALA A 250 -16.66 7.10 3.88
N SER A 251 -17.41 5.99 3.81
CA SER A 251 -18.81 6.01 3.35
C SER A 251 -19.74 6.82 4.26
N GLU A 252 -19.46 6.92 5.56
CA GLU A 252 -20.23 7.76 6.48
C GLU A 252 -19.84 9.23 6.35
N VAL A 253 -18.54 9.51 6.22
CA VAL A 253 -18.05 10.88 5.98
C VAL A 253 -18.65 11.45 4.70
N LEU A 254 -18.68 10.68 3.60
CA LEU A 254 -19.27 11.11 2.32
C LEU A 254 -20.75 11.49 2.41
N LYS A 255 -21.52 10.89 3.30
CA LYS A 255 -22.94 11.25 3.52
C LYS A 255 -23.12 12.66 4.10
N THR A 256 -22.13 13.14 4.84
CA THR A 256 -22.18 14.47 5.50
C THR A 256 -21.52 15.56 4.67
N MET A 257 -20.73 15.20 3.65
CA MET A 257 -20.10 16.16 2.76
C MET A 257 -21.06 16.72 1.72
N PRO A 258 -20.96 18.02 1.37
CA PRO A 258 -21.78 18.60 0.29
C PRO A 258 -21.52 17.86 -1.01
N THR A 259 -22.59 17.59 -1.76
CA THR A 259 -22.48 17.12 -3.15
C THR A 259 -21.95 18.27 -3.98
N ILE A 260 -20.85 18.04 -4.69
CA ILE A 260 -20.41 19.00 -5.72
C ILE A 260 -21.41 18.79 -6.87
N GLU A 261 -22.33 19.74 -7.05
CA GLU A 261 -23.13 19.81 -8.28
C GLU A 261 -22.17 20.23 -9.40
N ASP A 262 -22.10 19.41 -10.47
CA ASP A 262 -21.31 19.64 -11.69
C ASP A 262 -21.79 20.87 -12.45
#